data_89aef060bc494a298f8399a8ba465d49
#
_entry.id   89aef060bc494a298f8399a8ba465d49
#
_cell.length_a   1.000
_cell.length_b   1.000
_cell.length_c   1.000
_cell.angle_alpha   90.00
_cell.angle_beta   90.00
_cell.angle_gamma   90.00
#
_symmetry.space_group_name_H-M   'P 1'
#
loop_
_entity.id
_entity.type
_entity.pdbx_description
1 polymer ?
#
loop_
_entity_poly.entity_id
_entity_poly.type
_entity_poly.pdbx_seq_one_letter_code
_entity_poly.pdbx_strand_id
1 'polypeptide(L)'
;LRCLVGSEMCIRDRLFINQEIDPYVAESHMSIMGRELPQKMQEAGFEIRTFMPKWGTINERRGQLHEVIRLSGMNLIIDDTDHPLIIKVASIPTTRQQIYFIDNDDYFKSRQMGTDENGKEYADNGERAIFFARGVLETVKKLRWQPDVIVCQGWASAVVPFYVKTAYSEEPSFAESKVITALYTNELKGELGTNFKRCVAFRDAKSELLDGYQDDFNFIELGKLAIDYSDGVVEGEEEANQILFDYAKEKNKPVLAYPGEDIQEPYADFINKVCPDAE
;
A
#
# COMPACT_ATOMS: atom_id res chain seq x y z
N LEU A 1 24.20 -12.41 4.11
CA LEU A 1 25.34 -11.97 4.97
C LEU A 1 24.93 -10.92 6.01
N ARG A 2 23.68 -10.99 6.51
CA ARG A 2 23.16 -10.05 7.54
C ARG A 2 23.19 -10.63 8.97
N CYS A 3 23.64 -11.86 9.17
CA CYS A 3 23.76 -12.48 10.48
C CYS A 3 25.13 -13.15 10.64
N LEU A 4 26.13 -12.40 11.04
CA LEU A 4 27.34 -12.95 11.64
C LEU A 4 27.89 -11.98 12.71
N VAL A 5 27.88 -12.47 13.92
CA VAL A 5 28.50 -11.98 15.17
C VAL A 5 27.54 -11.25 16.13
N GLY A 6 27.04 -11.99 17.12
CA GLY A 6 26.67 -11.52 18.48
C GLY A 6 25.41 -10.70 18.56
N SER A 7 24.30 -11.29 19.02
CA SER A 7 23.10 -10.63 19.61
C SER A 7 22.68 -9.25 19.06
N GLU A 8 22.94 -8.93 17.81
CA GLU A 8 22.30 -7.80 17.13
C GLU A 8 20.95 -8.27 16.66
N MET A 9 19.91 -7.73 17.27
CA MET A 9 18.54 -7.82 16.83
C MET A 9 18.53 -7.53 15.33
N CYS A 10 18.17 -8.50 14.49
CA CYS A 10 18.01 -8.29 13.05
C CYS A 10 17.05 -7.12 12.87
N ILE A 11 17.57 -5.96 12.45
CA ILE A 11 16.73 -4.81 12.13
C ILE A 11 15.84 -5.24 10.97
N ARG A 12 14.54 -5.33 11.22
CA ARG A 12 13.56 -5.67 10.19
C ARG A 12 13.12 -4.42 9.46
N ASP A 13 13.24 -4.46 8.16
CA ASP A 13 12.84 -3.40 7.27
C ASP A 13 11.32 -3.45 7.04
N ARG A 14 10.61 -2.33 7.20
CA ARG A 14 9.15 -2.25 7.05
C ARG A 14 8.76 -1.23 6.01
N LEU A 15 7.96 -1.67 5.05
CA LEU A 15 7.39 -0.84 4.00
C LEU A 15 5.92 -0.55 4.31
N PHE A 16 5.58 0.73 4.43
CA PHE A 16 4.21 1.20 4.56
C PHE A 16 3.72 1.80 3.25
N ILE A 17 2.61 1.29 2.73
CA ILE A 17 1.98 1.73 1.49
C ILE A 17 0.59 2.23 1.85
N ASN A 18 0.48 3.54 2.02
CA ASN A 18 -0.68 4.20 2.59
C ASN A 18 -1.45 4.99 1.55
N GLN A 19 -2.77 4.92 1.61
CA GLN A 19 -3.63 5.79 0.82
C GLN A 19 -3.61 7.22 1.33
N GLU A 20 -3.55 7.41 2.63
CA GLU A 20 -3.66 8.69 3.33
C GLU A 20 -2.56 8.84 4.38
N ILE A 21 -1.98 10.03 4.48
CA ILE A 21 -1.01 10.38 5.54
C ILE A 21 -1.21 11.84 5.94
N ASP A 22 -1.48 12.09 7.23
CA ASP A 22 -1.43 13.44 7.80
C ASP A 22 0.04 13.95 7.82
N PRO A 23 0.34 15.21 7.46
CA PRO A 23 -0.56 16.33 7.17
C PRO A 23 -0.79 16.60 5.67
N TYR A 24 -0.56 15.63 4.80
CA TYR A 24 -0.65 15.84 3.34
C TYR A 24 -2.08 15.80 2.81
N VAL A 25 -2.98 15.12 3.51
CA VAL A 25 -4.43 15.07 3.22
C VAL A 25 -5.24 15.53 4.43
N ALA A 26 -6.56 15.63 4.28
CA ALA A 26 -7.44 15.95 5.40
C ALA A 26 -7.32 14.90 6.52
N GLU A 27 -7.46 15.35 7.75
CA GLU A 27 -7.40 14.48 8.92
C GLU A 27 -8.53 13.45 8.88
N SER A 28 -8.15 12.20 8.96
CA SER A 28 -9.01 11.02 9.09
C SER A 28 -8.31 10.01 10.00
N HIS A 29 -9.03 9.02 10.50
CA HIS A 29 -8.38 7.95 11.28
C HIS A 29 -7.27 7.27 10.45
N MET A 30 -7.54 6.94 9.18
CA MET A 30 -6.55 6.36 8.27
C MET A 30 -5.32 7.25 8.08
N SER A 31 -5.49 8.57 7.91
CA SER A 31 -4.37 9.50 7.70
C SER A 31 -3.50 9.65 8.95
N ILE A 32 -4.11 9.66 10.13
CA ILE A 32 -3.41 9.66 11.42
C ILE A 32 -2.60 8.37 11.58
N MET A 33 -3.24 7.22 11.37
CA MET A 33 -2.57 5.91 11.41
C MET A 33 -1.44 5.79 10.40
N GLY A 34 -1.65 6.37 9.19
CA GLY A 34 -0.62 6.42 8.13
C GLY A 34 0.66 7.19 8.53
N ARG A 35 0.54 8.12 9.49
CA ARG A 35 1.67 8.84 10.08
C ARG A 35 2.21 8.14 11.34
N GLU A 36 1.33 7.83 12.30
CA GLU A 36 1.75 7.41 13.64
C GLU A 36 2.31 6.00 13.70
N LEU A 37 1.71 5.05 12.97
CA LEU A 37 2.17 3.68 13.00
C LEU A 37 3.62 3.55 12.46
N PRO A 38 3.98 4.09 11.27
CA PRO A 38 5.37 4.09 10.81
C PRO A 38 6.30 4.84 11.77
N GLN A 39 5.86 5.95 12.37
CA GLN A 39 6.67 6.70 13.33
C GLN A 39 6.99 5.85 14.56
N LYS A 40 6.01 5.26 15.19
CA LYS A 40 6.19 4.41 16.38
C LYS A 40 7.11 3.22 16.08
N MET A 41 7.00 2.62 14.88
CA MET A 41 7.89 1.55 14.45
C MET A 41 9.33 2.04 14.23
N GLN A 42 9.52 3.24 13.68
CA GLN A 42 10.85 3.86 13.54
C GLN A 42 11.48 4.15 14.90
N GLU A 43 10.70 4.67 15.84
CA GLU A 43 11.14 4.92 17.22
C GLU A 43 11.52 3.62 17.95
N ALA A 44 10.87 2.50 17.60
CA ALA A 44 11.22 1.16 18.09
C ALA A 44 12.47 0.57 17.40
N GLY A 45 13.12 1.29 16.47
CA GLY A 45 14.41 0.91 15.88
C GLY A 45 14.31 0.21 14.52
N PHE A 46 13.13 0.16 13.89
CA PHE A 46 12.99 -0.44 12.56
C PHE A 46 13.35 0.55 11.44
N GLU A 47 13.93 0.07 10.34
CA GLU A 47 14.08 0.87 9.14
C GLU A 47 12.73 0.95 8.42
N ILE A 48 12.26 2.18 8.19
CA ILE A 48 10.92 2.43 7.66
C ILE A 48 11.01 3.18 6.34
N ARG A 49 10.21 2.76 5.36
CA ARG A 49 9.90 3.55 4.17
C ARG A 49 8.41 3.61 3.99
N THR A 50 7.91 4.81 3.67
CA THR A 50 6.49 5.09 3.56
C THR A 50 6.16 5.70 2.22
N PHE A 51 5.12 5.19 1.58
CA PHE A 51 4.65 5.63 0.27
C PHE A 51 3.18 6.04 0.33
N MET A 52 2.81 7.02 -0.47
CA MET A 52 1.41 7.38 -0.74
C MET A 52 1.24 7.90 -2.16
N PRO A 53 0.00 7.89 -2.73
CA PRO A 53 -0.27 8.57 -3.98
C PRO A 53 -0.15 10.08 -3.82
N LYS A 54 0.34 10.74 -4.85
CA LYS A 54 0.36 12.21 -4.88
C LYS A 54 -1.00 12.73 -5.35
N TRP A 55 -2.00 12.66 -4.47
CA TRP A 55 -3.33 13.20 -4.76
C TRP A 55 -3.26 14.66 -5.21
N GLY A 56 -4.10 15.05 -6.19
CA GLY A 56 -4.10 16.40 -6.75
C GLY A 56 -4.44 17.51 -5.75
N THR A 57 -5.05 17.15 -4.63
CA THR A 57 -5.32 18.06 -3.50
C THR A 57 -4.08 18.40 -2.66
N ILE A 58 -2.99 17.65 -2.80
CA ILE A 58 -1.76 17.86 -2.02
C ILE A 58 -1.04 19.11 -2.53
N ASN A 59 -0.87 20.07 -1.65
CA ASN A 59 -0.12 21.30 -1.95
C ASN A 59 1.38 21.03 -1.85
N GLU A 60 2.04 20.89 -2.99
CA GLU A 60 3.46 20.55 -3.09
C GLU A 60 4.37 21.57 -2.42
N ARG A 61 4.04 22.87 -2.54
CA ARG A 61 4.84 23.94 -1.93
C ARG A 61 4.73 23.91 -0.41
N ARG A 62 3.52 23.77 0.13
CA ARG A 62 3.29 23.67 1.57
C ARG A 62 3.91 22.40 2.15
N GLY A 63 3.75 21.28 1.45
CA GLY A 63 4.31 19.98 1.84
C GLY A 63 5.81 19.84 1.55
N GLN A 64 6.44 20.84 0.90
CA GLN A 64 7.85 20.80 0.50
C GLN A 64 8.22 19.54 -0.31
N LEU A 65 7.36 19.16 -1.24
CA LEU A 65 7.61 18.00 -2.10
C LEU A 65 8.69 18.34 -3.14
N HIS A 66 9.66 17.46 -3.28
CA HIS A 66 10.73 17.57 -4.27
C HIS A 66 10.77 16.33 -5.15
N GLU A 67 10.89 16.51 -6.46
CA GLU A 67 11.05 15.40 -7.38
C GLU A 67 12.44 14.75 -7.21
N VAL A 68 12.46 13.43 -7.20
CA VAL A 68 13.68 12.63 -7.19
C VAL A 68 13.94 12.11 -8.59
N ILE A 69 14.65 12.89 -9.40
CA ILE A 69 14.89 12.64 -10.83
C ILE A 69 15.48 11.23 -11.08
N ARG A 70 16.40 10.76 -10.24
CA ARG A 70 17.01 9.44 -10.38
C ARG A 70 16.03 8.26 -10.24
N LEU A 71 14.91 8.49 -9.54
CA LEU A 71 13.85 7.49 -9.34
C LEU A 71 12.72 7.66 -10.36
N SER A 72 12.53 8.86 -10.89
CA SER A 72 11.51 9.20 -11.90
C SER A 72 11.87 8.72 -13.31
N GLY A 73 10.95 8.90 -14.24
CA GLY A 73 11.16 8.72 -15.69
C GLY A 73 10.99 7.28 -16.20
N MET A 74 10.60 6.33 -15.38
CA MET A 74 10.18 5.00 -15.83
C MET A 74 8.76 5.07 -16.37
N ASN A 75 8.49 4.47 -17.53
CA ASN A 75 7.13 4.30 -18.02
C ASN A 75 6.51 3.01 -17.48
N LEU A 76 5.32 3.11 -16.92
CA LEU A 76 4.49 1.98 -16.53
C LEU A 76 3.39 1.81 -17.59
N ILE A 77 3.38 0.67 -18.25
CA ILE A 77 2.35 0.35 -19.25
C ILE A 77 1.14 -0.22 -18.53
N ILE A 78 -0.01 0.41 -18.69
CA ILE A 78 -1.30 -0.06 -18.18
C ILE A 78 -2.27 -0.01 -19.36
N ASP A 79 -2.93 -1.12 -19.65
CA ASP A 79 -3.87 -1.24 -20.77
C ASP A 79 -3.32 -0.65 -22.09
N ASP A 80 -2.12 -1.05 -22.48
CA ASP A 80 -1.41 -0.63 -23.71
C ASP A 80 -1.07 0.88 -23.78
N THR A 81 -1.17 1.59 -22.67
CA THR A 81 -0.84 3.02 -22.56
C THR A 81 0.35 3.25 -21.62
N ASP A 82 1.30 4.07 -22.09
CA ASP A 82 2.46 4.48 -21.31
C ASP A 82 2.11 5.59 -20.31
N HIS A 83 2.44 5.37 -19.05
CA HIS A 83 2.27 6.35 -17.98
C HIS A 83 3.61 6.63 -17.30
N PRO A 84 4.16 7.85 -17.45
CA PRO A 84 5.42 8.22 -16.80
C PRO A 84 5.30 8.19 -15.28
N LEU A 85 6.21 7.47 -14.62
CA LEU A 85 6.31 7.44 -13.16
C LEU A 85 7.14 8.62 -12.68
N ILE A 86 6.56 9.46 -11.86
CA ILE A 86 7.22 10.57 -11.18
C ILE A 86 7.25 10.26 -9.69
N ILE A 87 8.43 10.40 -9.09
CA ILE A 87 8.62 10.18 -7.66
C ILE A 87 8.96 11.52 -7.00
N LYS A 88 8.14 11.91 -6.04
CA LYS A 88 8.41 13.06 -5.18
C LYS A 88 8.65 12.59 -3.76
N VAL A 89 9.39 13.39 -2.99
CA VAL A 89 9.72 13.09 -1.60
C VAL A 89 9.53 14.33 -0.76
N ALA A 90 9.00 14.13 0.43
CA ALA A 90 8.96 15.13 1.48
C ALA A 90 9.23 14.49 2.85
N SER A 91 9.59 15.31 3.83
CA SER A 91 9.76 14.86 5.21
C SER A 91 8.71 15.52 6.10
N ILE A 92 8.12 14.76 7.01
CA ILE A 92 7.27 15.31 8.05
C ILE A 92 8.17 16.01 9.07
N PRO A 93 8.05 17.34 9.24
CA PRO A 93 9.04 18.12 9.99
C PRO A 93 9.26 17.68 11.43
N THR A 94 8.21 17.23 12.10
CA THR A 94 8.22 16.84 13.52
C THR A 94 8.88 15.48 13.77
N THR A 95 8.79 14.56 12.81
CA THR A 95 9.20 13.15 12.97
C THR A 95 10.44 12.79 12.15
N ARG A 96 10.83 13.65 11.21
CA ARG A 96 11.87 13.36 10.18
C ARG A 96 11.52 12.16 9.29
N GLN A 97 10.30 11.68 9.34
CA GLN A 97 9.79 10.62 8.50
C GLN A 97 9.80 11.05 7.03
N GLN A 98 10.45 10.28 6.18
CA GLN A 98 10.49 10.53 4.74
C GLN A 98 9.34 9.81 4.04
N ILE A 99 8.52 10.57 3.31
CA ILE A 99 7.39 10.05 2.55
C ILE A 99 7.71 10.12 1.06
N TYR A 100 7.54 9.01 0.36
CA TYR A 100 7.64 8.92 -1.10
C TYR A 100 6.24 9.04 -1.71
N PHE A 101 6.09 9.93 -2.67
CA PHE A 101 4.85 10.17 -3.39
C PHE A 101 4.97 9.59 -4.80
N ILE A 102 4.02 8.74 -5.16
CA ILE A 102 3.85 8.22 -6.51
C ILE A 102 2.97 9.20 -7.28
N ASP A 103 3.51 9.78 -8.33
CA ASP A 103 2.85 10.83 -9.11
C ASP A 103 2.81 10.49 -10.61
N ASN A 104 1.77 10.97 -11.26
CA ASN A 104 1.58 10.90 -12.71
C ASN A 104 0.53 11.94 -13.10
N ASP A 105 0.73 12.62 -14.22
CA ASP A 105 -0.16 13.68 -14.68
C ASP A 105 -1.56 13.17 -15.01
N ASP A 106 -1.68 11.97 -15.61
CA ASP A 106 -2.97 11.42 -16.03
C ASP A 106 -3.84 11.00 -14.84
N TYR A 107 -3.22 10.36 -13.82
CA TYR A 107 -3.95 9.76 -12.71
C TYR A 107 -4.11 10.65 -11.48
N PHE A 108 -3.19 11.60 -11.25
CA PHE A 108 -3.19 12.34 -9.99
C PHE A 108 -3.23 13.86 -10.14
N LYS A 109 -2.78 14.44 -11.25
CA LYS A 109 -2.76 15.88 -11.42
C LYS A 109 -4.15 16.48 -11.38
N SER A 110 -4.36 17.42 -10.46
CA SER A 110 -5.66 18.11 -10.27
C SER A 110 -6.84 17.19 -9.98
N ARG A 111 -6.61 15.95 -9.56
CA ARG A 111 -7.64 14.96 -9.25
C ARG A 111 -7.63 14.64 -7.76
N GLN A 112 -8.83 14.55 -7.18
CA GLN A 112 -8.99 14.16 -5.77
C GLN A 112 -8.75 12.65 -5.59
N MET A 113 -8.94 12.17 -4.38
CA MET A 113 -8.63 10.78 -4.02
C MET A 113 -9.47 9.77 -4.81
N GLY A 114 -10.71 9.54 -4.47
CA GLY A 114 -11.57 8.55 -5.15
C GLY A 114 -12.70 9.17 -5.95
N THR A 115 -13.05 10.43 -5.64
CA THR A 115 -14.20 11.16 -6.21
C THR A 115 -13.78 12.54 -6.71
N ASP A 116 -14.55 13.09 -7.64
CA ASP A 116 -14.42 14.49 -8.05
C ASP A 116 -15.06 15.45 -7.02
N GLU A 117 -15.03 16.75 -7.32
CA GLU A 117 -15.59 17.80 -6.46
C GLU A 117 -17.12 17.69 -6.26
N ASN A 118 -17.81 16.95 -7.13
CA ASN A 118 -19.25 16.69 -7.03
C ASN A 118 -19.56 15.37 -6.32
N GLY A 119 -18.55 14.67 -5.82
CA GLY A 119 -18.70 13.38 -5.17
C GLY A 119 -18.88 12.20 -6.13
N LYS A 120 -18.67 12.39 -7.44
CA LYS A 120 -18.72 11.32 -8.43
C LYS A 120 -17.37 10.58 -8.45
N GLU A 121 -17.41 9.26 -8.30
CA GLU A 121 -16.21 8.43 -8.38
C GLU A 121 -15.58 8.45 -9.77
N TYR A 122 -14.25 8.43 -9.79
CA TYR A 122 -13.52 8.33 -11.04
C TYR A 122 -13.62 6.91 -11.60
N ALA A 123 -13.99 6.81 -12.88
CA ALA A 123 -14.18 5.53 -13.56
C ALA A 123 -12.87 4.70 -13.66
N ASP A 124 -11.72 5.34 -13.51
CA ASP A 124 -10.39 4.74 -13.60
C ASP A 124 -9.71 4.53 -12.23
N ASN A 125 -10.48 4.51 -11.14
CA ASN A 125 -9.89 4.26 -9.80
C ASN A 125 -9.14 2.93 -9.73
N GLY A 126 -9.57 1.91 -10.48
CA GLY A 126 -8.86 0.65 -10.61
C GLY A 126 -7.47 0.81 -11.22
N GLU A 127 -7.35 1.54 -12.34
CA GLU A 127 -6.05 1.82 -12.98
C GLU A 127 -5.15 2.68 -12.08
N ARG A 128 -5.72 3.62 -11.35
CA ARG A 128 -4.98 4.45 -10.37
C ARG A 128 -4.37 3.60 -9.25
N ALA A 129 -5.11 2.61 -8.74
CA ALA A 129 -4.59 1.66 -7.76
C ALA A 129 -3.49 0.77 -8.35
N ILE A 130 -3.66 0.30 -9.60
CA ILE A 130 -2.65 -0.48 -10.33
C ILE A 130 -1.37 0.34 -10.52
N PHE A 131 -1.50 1.59 -10.99
CA PHE A 131 -0.36 2.48 -11.19
C PHE A 131 0.38 2.75 -9.89
N PHE A 132 -0.35 3.05 -8.81
CA PHE A 132 0.24 3.27 -7.49
C PHE A 132 1.01 2.04 -7.01
N ALA A 133 0.38 0.86 -7.03
CA ALA A 133 1.02 -0.38 -6.60
C ALA A 133 2.31 -0.66 -7.37
N ARG A 134 2.27 -0.60 -8.71
CA ARG A 134 3.46 -0.82 -9.56
C ARG A 134 4.52 0.26 -9.36
N GLY A 135 4.10 1.51 -9.22
CA GLY A 135 5.01 2.63 -8.96
C GLY A 135 5.79 2.45 -7.66
N VAL A 136 5.14 2.02 -6.59
CA VAL A 136 5.80 1.70 -5.31
C VAL A 136 6.80 0.56 -5.50
N LEU A 137 6.37 -0.57 -6.05
CA LEU A 137 7.21 -1.76 -6.18
C LEU A 137 8.44 -1.52 -7.07
N GLU A 138 8.27 -0.85 -8.21
CA GLU A 138 9.40 -0.49 -9.08
C GLU A 138 10.36 0.53 -8.40
N THR A 139 9.84 1.43 -7.57
CA THR A 139 10.68 2.36 -6.81
C THR A 139 11.49 1.64 -5.75
N VAL A 140 10.89 0.71 -5.00
CA VAL A 140 11.58 -0.11 -3.99
C VAL A 140 12.72 -0.93 -4.64
N LYS A 141 12.47 -1.51 -5.81
CA LYS A 141 13.51 -2.19 -6.60
C LYS A 141 14.67 -1.26 -6.97
N LYS A 142 14.37 -0.05 -7.47
CA LYS A 142 15.40 0.95 -7.78
C LYS A 142 16.23 1.35 -6.56
N LEU A 143 15.61 1.39 -5.39
CA LEU A 143 16.27 1.65 -4.12
C LEU A 143 17.13 0.47 -3.64
N ARG A 144 17.01 -0.71 -4.27
CA ARG A 144 17.70 -1.95 -3.87
C ARG A 144 17.47 -2.30 -2.41
N TRP A 145 16.26 -2.09 -1.96
CA TRP A 145 15.85 -2.31 -0.58
C TRP A 145 14.93 -3.53 -0.50
N GLN A 146 15.00 -4.25 0.61
CA GLN A 146 14.30 -5.51 0.82
C GLN A 146 13.48 -5.43 2.10
N PRO A 147 12.20 -4.98 2.03
CA PRO A 147 11.35 -4.98 3.21
C PRO A 147 10.98 -6.39 3.62
N ASP A 148 11.13 -6.69 4.91
CA ASP A 148 10.69 -7.96 5.49
C ASP A 148 9.16 -7.99 5.61
N VAL A 149 8.55 -6.83 5.90
CA VAL A 149 7.10 -6.68 6.03
C VAL A 149 6.60 -5.49 5.23
N ILE A 150 5.53 -5.71 4.49
CA ILE A 150 4.80 -4.71 3.72
C ILE A 150 3.41 -4.53 4.35
N VAL A 151 3.08 -3.32 4.78
CA VAL A 151 1.76 -2.98 5.33
C VAL A 151 1.02 -2.09 4.33
N CYS A 152 -0.16 -2.54 3.89
CA CYS A 152 -1.00 -1.87 2.91
C CYS A 152 -2.24 -1.28 3.57
N GLN A 153 -2.52 0.01 3.35
CA GLN A 153 -3.68 0.72 3.91
C GLN A 153 -4.54 1.35 2.81
N GLY A 154 -5.83 1.04 2.84
CA GLY A 154 -6.83 1.62 1.95
C GLY A 154 -6.86 0.99 0.56
N TRP A 155 -7.89 1.33 -0.22
CA TRP A 155 -8.15 0.76 -1.53
C TRP A 155 -7.03 1.01 -2.56
N ALA A 156 -6.36 2.16 -2.46
CA ALA A 156 -5.29 2.50 -3.40
C ALA A 156 -4.11 1.52 -3.33
N SER A 157 -3.87 0.90 -2.16
CA SER A 157 -2.79 -0.07 -1.96
C SER A 157 -3.25 -1.54 -2.12
N ALA A 158 -4.54 -1.79 -2.32
CA ALA A 158 -5.10 -3.14 -2.25
C ALA A 158 -4.64 -4.11 -3.37
N VAL A 159 -4.08 -3.57 -4.47
CA VAL A 159 -3.49 -4.40 -5.54
C VAL A 159 -2.06 -4.88 -5.19
N VAL A 160 -1.39 -4.24 -4.23
CA VAL A 160 0.00 -4.56 -3.87
C VAL A 160 0.20 -6.00 -3.45
N PRO A 161 -0.63 -6.61 -2.56
CA PRO A 161 -0.46 -8.00 -2.15
C PRO A 161 -0.47 -8.96 -3.34
N PHE A 162 -1.40 -8.77 -4.27
CA PHE A 162 -1.48 -9.56 -5.49
C PHE A 162 -0.19 -9.50 -6.31
N TYR A 163 0.34 -8.31 -6.55
CA TYR A 163 1.58 -8.16 -7.31
C TYR A 163 2.80 -8.72 -6.58
N VAL A 164 2.92 -8.51 -5.29
CA VAL A 164 4.06 -9.06 -4.51
C VAL A 164 4.10 -10.58 -4.60
N LYS A 165 2.94 -11.24 -4.54
CA LYS A 165 2.84 -12.71 -4.55
C LYS A 165 2.79 -13.32 -5.96
N THR A 166 2.72 -12.50 -7.01
CA THR A 166 2.67 -12.96 -8.41
C THR A 166 3.79 -12.33 -9.25
N ALA A 167 3.56 -11.15 -9.83
CA ALA A 167 4.49 -10.47 -10.76
C ALA A 167 5.88 -10.16 -10.18
N TYR A 168 6.00 -10.07 -8.85
CA TYR A 168 7.24 -9.76 -8.14
C TYR A 168 7.69 -10.88 -7.18
N SER A 169 7.08 -12.05 -7.25
CA SER A 169 7.37 -13.16 -6.32
C SER A 169 8.84 -13.65 -6.39
N GLU A 170 9.48 -13.55 -7.55
CA GLU A 170 10.88 -13.93 -7.73
C GLU A 170 11.87 -12.75 -7.65
N GLU A 171 11.34 -11.53 -7.45
CA GLU A 171 12.20 -10.35 -7.30
C GLU A 171 12.91 -10.35 -5.95
N PRO A 172 14.24 -10.23 -5.91
CA PRO A 172 15.00 -10.30 -4.65
C PRO A 172 14.54 -9.31 -3.59
N SER A 173 13.96 -8.18 -4.00
CA SER A 173 13.40 -7.20 -3.07
C SER A 173 12.17 -7.68 -2.32
N PHE A 174 11.43 -8.67 -2.84
CA PHE A 174 10.11 -9.04 -2.31
C PHE A 174 9.92 -10.53 -2.05
N ALA A 175 10.82 -11.38 -2.55
CA ALA A 175 10.68 -12.84 -2.48
C ALA A 175 10.37 -13.38 -1.07
N GLU A 176 10.95 -12.77 -0.05
CA GLU A 176 10.76 -13.15 1.36
C GLU A 176 9.76 -12.25 2.10
N SER A 177 9.25 -11.20 1.45
CA SER A 177 8.39 -10.22 2.11
C SER A 177 7.04 -10.82 2.53
N LYS A 178 6.61 -10.52 3.76
CA LYS A 178 5.26 -10.77 4.24
C LYS A 178 4.39 -9.54 4.01
N VAL A 179 3.14 -9.75 3.66
CA VAL A 179 2.21 -8.68 3.34
C VAL A 179 1.05 -8.67 4.32
N ILE A 180 0.76 -7.52 4.89
CA ILE A 180 -0.37 -7.28 5.80
C ILE A 180 -1.29 -6.24 5.16
N THR A 181 -2.58 -6.55 5.07
CA THR A 181 -3.61 -5.61 4.62
C THR A 181 -4.40 -5.08 5.80
N ALA A 182 -4.47 -3.75 5.93
CA ALA A 182 -5.30 -3.08 6.91
C ALA A 182 -6.61 -2.61 6.26
N LEU A 183 -7.73 -3.03 6.84
CA LEU A 183 -9.09 -2.73 6.38
C LEU A 183 -9.63 -1.49 7.09
N TYR A 184 -10.33 -0.65 6.34
CA TYR A 184 -10.96 0.58 6.82
C TYR A 184 -12.39 0.70 6.29
N THR A 185 -13.13 1.69 6.78
CA THR A 185 -14.50 2.00 6.33
C THR A 185 -14.54 2.82 5.04
N ASN A 186 -13.39 3.34 4.58
CA ASN A 186 -13.27 4.16 3.39
C ASN A 186 -13.47 3.32 2.11
N GLU A 187 -14.71 3.25 1.65
CA GLU A 187 -15.15 2.41 0.54
C GLU A 187 -15.38 3.21 -0.74
N LEU A 188 -15.02 2.60 -1.87
CA LEU A 188 -15.53 2.99 -3.18
C LEU A 188 -16.88 2.29 -3.40
N LYS A 189 -17.87 3.02 -3.90
CA LYS A 189 -19.25 2.51 -4.11
C LYS A 189 -19.48 1.96 -5.51
N GLY A 190 -18.69 2.45 -6.47
CA GLY A 190 -18.77 2.06 -7.87
C GLY A 190 -17.83 0.91 -8.23
N GLU A 191 -17.89 0.53 -9.50
CA GLU A 191 -16.96 -0.42 -10.11
C GLU A 191 -15.60 0.25 -10.35
N LEU A 192 -14.53 -0.55 -10.31
CA LEU A 192 -13.15 -0.09 -10.54
C LEU A 192 -12.80 0.11 -12.02
N GLY A 193 -13.80 -0.01 -12.89
CA GLY A 193 -13.66 0.04 -14.33
C GLY A 193 -13.89 -1.32 -14.98
N THR A 194 -14.58 -1.31 -16.11
CA THR A 194 -14.98 -2.52 -16.87
C THR A 194 -13.78 -3.37 -17.35
N ASN A 195 -12.60 -2.77 -17.39
CA ASN A 195 -11.37 -3.40 -17.86
C ASN A 195 -10.39 -3.74 -16.72
N PHE A 196 -10.79 -3.64 -15.46
CA PHE A 196 -9.87 -3.81 -14.33
C PHE A 196 -9.08 -5.12 -14.42
N LYS A 197 -9.74 -6.27 -14.64
CA LYS A 197 -9.08 -7.57 -14.75
C LYS A 197 -8.03 -7.64 -15.87
N ARG A 198 -8.23 -6.89 -16.96
CA ARG A 198 -7.25 -6.77 -18.04
C ARG A 198 -6.12 -5.82 -17.68
N CYS A 199 -6.44 -4.68 -17.10
CA CYS A 199 -5.46 -3.65 -16.74
C CYS A 199 -4.49 -4.12 -15.64
N VAL A 200 -4.95 -4.97 -14.72
CA VAL A 200 -4.11 -5.49 -13.64
C VAL A 200 -3.10 -6.55 -14.12
N ALA A 201 -3.33 -7.14 -15.30
CA ALA A 201 -2.44 -8.17 -15.84
C ALA A 201 -1.04 -7.59 -16.12
N PHE A 202 -0.03 -8.22 -15.52
CA PHE A 202 1.37 -7.83 -15.68
C PHE A 202 2.29 -8.98 -15.30
N ARG A 203 3.19 -9.41 -16.21
CA ARG A 203 4.09 -10.56 -15.98
C ARG A 203 3.30 -11.80 -15.53
N ASP A 204 3.64 -12.38 -14.37
CA ASP A 204 2.99 -13.55 -13.80
C ASP A 204 1.67 -13.23 -13.06
N ALA A 205 1.34 -11.96 -12.87
CA ALA A 205 0.01 -11.50 -12.48
C ALA A 205 -0.94 -11.57 -13.69
N LYS A 206 -1.37 -12.78 -14.04
CA LYS A 206 -2.22 -13.03 -15.21
C LYS A 206 -3.69 -12.81 -14.88
N SER A 207 -4.48 -12.37 -15.88
CA SER A 207 -5.92 -12.14 -15.73
C SER A 207 -6.69 -13.40 -15.29
N GLU A 208 -6.23 -14.59 -15.67
CA GLU A 208 -6.85 -15.87 -15.30
C GLU A 208 -6.83 -16.14 -13.80
N LEU A 209 -5.91 -15.51 -13.05
CA LEU A 209 -5.89 -15.59 -11.60
C LEU A 209 -7.10 -14.88 -10.97
N LEU A 210 -7.81 -14.07 -11.75
CA LEU A 210 -9.00 -13.33 -11.32
C LEU A 210 -10.31 -13.98 -11.76
N ASP A 211 -10.30 -15.15 -12.39
CA ASP A 211 -11.51 -15.84 -12.89
C ASP A 211 -12.48 -16.22 -11.76
N GLY A 212 -11.97 -16.37 -10.54
CA GLY A 212 -12.78 -16.64 -9.35
C GLY A 212 -13.51 -15.43 -8.75
N TYR A 213 -13.23 -14.23 -9.24
CA TYR A 213 -13.84 -12.99 -8.78
C TYR A 213 -14.95 -12.53 -9.73
N GLN A 214 -15.87 -11.68 -9.25
CA GLN A 214 -16.97 -11.17 -10.09
C GLN A 214 -16.43 -10.33 -11.25
N ASP A 215 -17.18 -10.27 -12.35
CA ASP A 215 -16.76 -9.52 -13.55
C ASP A 215 -16.90 -8.00 -13.34
N ASP A 216 -17.92 -7.56 -12.61
CA ASP A 216 -18.10 -6.20 -12.12
C ASP A 216 -17.19 -5.99 -10.89
N PHE A 217 -15.91 -5.84 -11.12
CA PHE A 217 -14.90 -5.76 -10.06
C PHE A 217 -15.11 -4.49 -9.23
N ASN A 218 -15.58 -4.65 -8.01
CA ASN A 218 -15.90 -3.56 -7.07
C ASN A 218 -14.95 -3.55 -5.87
N PHE A 219 -15.22 -2.66 -4.92
CA PHE A 219 -14.41 -2.53 -3.69
C PHE A 219 -14.31 -3.83 -2.89
N ILE A 220 -15.43 -4.60 -2.80
CA ILE A 220 -15.43 -5.87 -2.05
C ILE A 220 -14.54 -6.90 -2.75
N GLU A 221 -14.63 -7.03 -4.08
CA GLU A 221 -13.76 -7.95 -4.83
C GLU A 221 -12.29 -7.53 -4.75
N LEU A 222 -12.00 -6.22 -4.78
CA LEU A 222 -10.65 -5.70 -4.56
C LEU A 222 -10.12 -6.03 -3.16
N GLY A 223 -10.96 -5.89 -2.14
CA GLY A 223 -10.62 -6.25 -0.76
C GLY A 223 -10.37 -7.74 -0.60
N LYS A 224 -11.20 -8.60 -1.22
CA LYS A 224 -10.98 -10.05 -1.24
C LYS A 224 -9.67 -10.42 -1.94
N LEU A 225 -9.37 -9.78 -3.07
CA LEU A 225 -8.09 -9.96 -3.77
C LEU A 225 -6.91 -9.62 -2.85
N ALA A 226 -6.97 -8.47 -2.17
CA ALA A 226 -5.94 -8.09 -1.22
C ALA A 226 -5.76 -9.11 -0.10
N ILE A 227 -6.86 -9.61 0.48
CA ILE A 227 -6.86 -10.61 1.56
C ILE A 227 -6.29 -11.95 1.09
N ASP A 228 -6.73 -12.45 -0.08
CA ASP A 228 -6.28 -13.74 -0.61
C ASP A 228 -4.75 -13.79 -0.76
N TYR A 229 -4.14 -12.69 -1.17
CA TYR A 229 -2.70 -12.57 -1.38
C TYR A 229 -1.92 -11.95 -0.19
N SER A 230 -2.59 -11.70 0.95
CA SER A 230 -1.93 -11.24 2.18
C SER A 230 -1.58 -12.40 3.11
N ASP A 231 -0.52 -12.20 3.91
CA ASP A 231 -0.10 -13.11 4.97
C ASP A 231 -0.81 -12.81 6.31
N GLY A 232 -1.40 -11.62 6.45
CA GLY A 232 -2.18 -11.21 7.60
C GLY A 232 -3.12 -10.05 7.28
N VAL A 233 -4.16 -9.88 8.10
CA VAL A 233 -5.17 -8.83 7.95
C VAL A 233 -5.40 -8.11 9.27
N VAL A 234 -5.50 -6.81 9.23
CA VAL A 234 -5.74 -5.97 10.40
C VAL A 234 -7.03 -5.18 10.20
N GLU A 235 -7.85 -5.12 11.23
CA GLU A 235 -8.94 -4.15 11.34
C GLU A 235 -8.31 -2.81 11.72
N GLY A 236 -8.19 -1.89 10.74
CA GLY A 236 -7.44 -0.65 10.87
C GLY A 236 -8.16 0.43 11.69
N GLU A 237 -9.48 0.31 11.84
CA GLU A 237 -10.32 1.18 12.63
C GLU A 237 -11.53 0.40 13.18
N GLU A 238 -12.19 0.97 14.18
CA GLU A 238 -13.40 0.39 14.74
C GLU A 238 -14.50 0.30 13.67
N GLU A 239 -15.17 -0.85 13.60
CA GLU A 239 -16.21 -1.12 12.58
C GLU A 239 -15.70 -1.06 11.13
N ALA A 240 -14.42 -1.36 10.87
CA ALA A 240 -13.93 -1.58 9.52
C ALA A 240 -14.81 -2.59 8.77
N ASN A 241 -14.73 -2.62 7.42
CA ASN A 241 -15.61 -3.44 6.59
C ASN A 241 -15.72 -4.88 7.08
N GLN A 242 -16.82 -5.21 7.77
CA GLN A 242 -17.03 -6.53 8.41
C GLN A 242 -17.13 -7.66 7.40
N ILE A 243 -17.64 -7.41 6.20
CA ILE A 243 -17.71 -8.44 5.13
C ILE A 243 -16.30 -8.91 4.79
N LEU A 244 -15.37 -7.98 4.65
CA LEU A 244 -13.98 -8.30 4.35
C LEU A 244 -13.25 -8.92 5.54
N PHE A 245 -13.52 -8.43 6.76
CA PHE A 245 -12.90 -8.96 7.96
C PHE A 245 -13.37 -10.40 8.25
N ASP A 246 -14.65 -10.68 8.05
CA ASP A 246 -15.19 -12.04 8.17
C ASP A 246 -14.65 -12.95 7.04
N TYR A 247 -14.54 -12.46 5.82
CA TYR A 247 -13.90 -13.18 4.74
C TYR A 247 -12.44 -13.57 5.08
N ALA A 248 -11.68 -12.69 5.70
CA ALA A 248 -10.32 -13.01 6.15
C ALA A 248 -10.29 -14.17 7.16
N LYS A 249 -11.26 -14.20 8.10
CA LYS A 249 -11.42 -15.30 9.06
C LYS A 249 -11.81 -16.61 8.37
N GLU A 250 -12.76 -16.57 7.43
CA GLU A 250 -13.17 -17.73 6.63
C GLU A 250 -11.99 -18.31 5.85
N LYS A 251 -11.10 -17.48 5.35
CA LYS A 251 -9.85 -17.88 4.68
C LYS A 251 -8.75 -18.34 5.64
N ASN A 252 -9.03 -18.40 6.94
CA ASN A 252 -8.06 -18.76 7.99
C ASN A 252 -6.80 -17.86 7.97
N LYS A 253 -6.92 -16.60 7.56
CA LYS A 253 -5.81 -15.66 7.65
C LYS A 253 -5.56 -15.27 9.11
N PRO A 254 -4.31 -15.06 9.53
CA PRO A 254 -4.03 -14.35 10.77
C PRO A 254 -4.74 -13.00 10.76
N VAL A 255 -5.50 -12.70 11.82
CA VAL A 255 -6.21 -11.43 11.93
C VAL A 255 -5.86 -10.73 13.24
N LEU A 256 -5.80 -9.39 13.19
CA LEU A 256 -5.74 -8.50 14.35
C LEU A 256 -7.01 -7.64 14.33
N ALA A 257 -7.85 -7.79 15.37
CA ALA A 257 -8.97 -6.87 15.59
C ALA A 257 -8.46 -5.49 15.96
N TYR A 258 -9.26 -4.46 15.74
CA TYR A 258 -8.87 -3.08 16.05
C TYR A 258 -8.40 -2.96 17.51
N PRO A 259 -7.15 -2.58 17.76
CA PRO A 259 -6.57 -2.59 19.11
C PRO A 259 -6.91 -1.33 19.93
N GLY A 260 -7.69 -0.40 19.39
CA GLY A 260 -7.95 0.90 20.00
C GLY A 260 -6.81 1.89 19.78
N GLU A 261 -6.62 2.82 20.71
CA GLU A 261 -5.62 3.90 20.57
C GLU A 261 -4.17 3.44 20.79
N ASP A 262 -3.97 2.39 21.58
CA ASP A 262 -2.62 1.82 21.79
C ASP A 262 -2.29 0.80 20.69
N ILE A 263 -1.72 1.32 19.60
CA ILE A 263 -1.44 0.53 18.40
C ILE A 263 -0.07 -0.11 18.38
N GLN A 264 0.89 0.38 19.16
CA GLN A 264 2.31 0.02 19.00
C GLN A 264 2.57 -1.45 19.32
N GLU A 265 2.21 -1.87 20.53
CA GLU A 265 2.47 -3.24 21.00
C GLU A 265 1.63 -4.29 20.25
N PRO A 266 0.30 -4.13 20.08
CA PRO A 266 -0.49 -5.08 19.31
C PRO A 266 -0.05 -5.27 17.86
N TYR A 267 0.33 -4.17 17.18
CA TYR A 267 0.84 -4.27 15.81
C TYR A 267 2.21 -4.94 15.76
N ALA A 268 3.12 -4.62 16.69
CA ALA A 268 4.42 -5.27 16.76
C ALA A 268 4.29 -6.77 16.98
N ASP A 269 3.46 -7.20 17.91
CA ASP A 269 3.17 -8.61 18.19
C ASP A 269 2.54 -9.31 16.99
N PHE A 270 1.59 -8.66 16.35
CA PHE A 270 0.95 -9.20 15.16
C PHE A 270 1.93 -9.36 14.00
N ILE A 271 2.76 -8.36 13.75
CA ILE A 271 3.80 -8.42 12.73
C ILE A 271 4.78 -9.57 13.02
N ASN A 272 5.20 -9.73 14.28
CA ASN A 272 6.07 -10.83 14.68
C ASN A 272 5.40 -12.21 14.51
N LYS A 273 4.08 -12.29 14.72
CA LYS A 273 3.32 -13.52 14.44
C LYS A 273 3.26 -13.86 12.96
N VAL A 274 3.09 -12.86 12.08
CA VAL A 274 3.00 -13.02 10.62
C VAL A 274 4.38 -13.29 10.01
N CYS A 275 5.41 -12.66 10.56
CA CYS A 275 6.80 -12.76 10.14
C CYS A 275 7.68 -13.13 11.34
N PRO A 276 7.67 -14.39 11.79
CA PRO A 276 8.50 -14.82 12.91
C PRO A 276 9.99 -14.71 12.58
N ASP A 277 10.83 -14.50 13.61
CA ASP A 277 12.27 -14.53 13.43
C ASP A 277 12.70 -15.88 12.85
N ALA A 278 13.63 -15.87 11.91
CA ALA A 278 14.30 -17.10 11.51
C ALA A 278 15.12 -17.59 12.73
N GLU A 279 14.83 -18.81 13.21
CA GLU A 279 15.58 -19.48 14.27
C GLU A 279 17.05 -19.72 13.89
#